data_43ebdc6696ae815a5edb72a2937fb0a3
#
_entry.id   43ebdc6696ae815a5edb72a2937fb0a3
#
_cell.length_a   1.000
_cell.length_b   1.000
_cell.length_c   1.000
_cell.angle_alpha   90.00
_cell.angle_beta   90.00
_cell.angle_gamma   90.00
#
_symmetry.space_group_name_H-M   'P 1'
#
loop_
_entity.id
_entity.type
_entity.pdbx_description
1 polymer ?
#
loop_
_entity_poly.entity_id
_entity_poly.type
_entity_poly.pdbx_seq_one_letter_code
_entity_poly.pdbx_strand_id
1 'polypeptide(L)'
;MINISEIQPGELIKVLVNLEDDIEDEIYAKVKENNKDYVVVSYYTETSMTYKSARLYELEDNDELVQEENLSEYHQSNDYFKNVKDNLYCIIDEIDSEEESDIIDESDDSGSDLEDFIVSDSEIDGIIIPPSNSRIIDKEWKEWKPRSPGSLRYKQTIDNIESIVRLQTDDLNF
;
A
#
# COMPACT_ATOMS: atom_id res chain seq x y z
N MET A 1 -14.56 23.25 -3.82
CA MET A 1 -15.00 22.14 -4.67
C MET A 1 -13.96 21.90 -5.75
N ILE A 2 -13.49 20.69 -5.90
CA ILE A 2 -12.47 20.36 -6.90
C ILE A 2 -13.14 20.24 -8.26
N ASN A 3 -12.63 20.97 -9.25
CA ASN A 3 -13.16 20.90 -10.60
C ASN A 3 -12.44 19.79 -11.39
N ILE A 4 -13.15 18.71 -11.66
CA ILE A 4 -12.58 17.55 -12.36
C ILE A 4 -11.98 17.91 -13.72
N SER A 5 -12.52 18.91 -14.41
CA SER A 5 -12.04 19.32 -15.74
C SER A 5 -10.66 19.96 -15.74
N GLU A 6 -10.18 20.42 -14.59
CA GLU A 6 -8.86 21.04 -14.43
C GLU A 6 -7.74 20.03 -14.15
N ILE A 7 -8.10 18.81 -13.74
CA ILE A 7 -7.17 17.75 -13.40
C ILE A 7 -6.51 17.21 -14.67
N GLN A 8 -5.19 17.11 -14.68
CA GLN A 8 -4.44 16.61 -15.82
C GLN A 8 -3.86 15.20 -15.54
N PRO A 9 -3.69 14.39 -16.60
CA PRO A 9 -2.98 13.12 -16.48
C PRO A 9 -1.58 13.29 -15.88
N GLY A 10 -1.22 12.41 -14.95
CA GLY A 10 0.04 12.47 -14.22
C GLY A 10 -0.02 13.20 -12.88
N GLU A 11 -1.07 13.93 -12.61
CA GLU A 11 -1.24 14.65 -11.35
C GLU A 11 -1.71 13.73 -10.21
N LEU A 12 -1.52 14.21 -9.00
CA LEU A 12 -1.86 13.50 -7.77
C LEU A 12 -3.21 13.99 -7.22
N ILE A 13 -4.06 13.07 -6.87
CA ILE A 13 -5.31 13.35 -6.17
C ILE A 13 -5.44 12.47 -4.94
N LYS A 14 -6.32 12.86 -4.03
CA LYS A 14 -6.75 12.05 -2.91
C LYS A 14 -8.22 11.70 -3.07
N VAL A 15 -8.53 10.44 -2.93
CA VAL A 15 -9.85 9.88 -3.24
C VAL A 15 -10.45 9.29 -1.97
N LEU A 16 -11.73 9.60 -1.74
CA LEU A 16 -12.54 8.95 -0.72
C LEU A 16 -12.98 7.58 -1.24
N VAL A 17 -12.66 6.54 -0.52
CA VAL A 17 -13.01 5.17 -0.82
C VAL A 17 -13.74 4.52 0.34
N ASN A 18 -14.73 3.70 0.04
CA ASN A 18 -15.37 2.85 1.04
C ASN A 18 -14.73 1.47 1.02
N LEU A 19 -14.16 1.09 2.14
CA LEU A 19 -13.57 -0.22 2.37
C LEU A 19 -14.51 -1.08 3.22
N GLU A 20 -14.02 -2.19 3.74
CA GLU A 20 -14.80 -3.05 4.63
C GLU A 20 -15.36 -2.29 5.84
N ASP A 21 -16.51 -2.72 6.34
CA ASP A 21 -17.20 -2.15 7.51
C ASP A 21 -17.72 -0.72 7.30
N ASP A 22 -17.99 -0.31 6.06
CA ASP A 22 -18.45 1.05 5.71
C ASP A 22 -17.53 2.17 6.23
N ILE A 23 -16.25 1.87 6.40
CA ILE A 23 -15.25 2.86 6.78
C ILE A 23 -14.81 3.64 5.55
N GLU A 24 -15.04 4.95 5.57
CA GLU A 24 -14.48 5.85 4.58
C GLU A 24 -13.00 6.09 4.87
N ASP A 25 -12.16 5.95 3.86
CA ASP A 25 -10.74 6.24 3.92
C ASP A 25 -10.33 7.11 2.74
N GLU A 26 -9.24 7.84 2.90
CA GLU A 26 -8.67 8.69 1.86
C GLU A 26 -7.37 8.07 1.35
N ILE A 27 -7.34 7.77 0.06
CA ILE A 27 -6.17 7.15 -0.58
C ILE A 27 -5.63 8.05 -1.69
N TYR A 28 -4.31 8.18 -1.74
CA TYR A 28 -3.64 8.87 -2.84
C TYR A 28 -3.74 8.07 -4.13
N ALA A 29 -3.95 8.77 -5.23
CA ALA A 29 -4.04 8.18 -6.55
C ALA A 29 -3.37 9.05 -7.60
N LYS A 30 -2.76 8.39 -8.58
CA LYS A 30 -2.20 9.04 -9.77
C LYS A 30 -3.23 9.04 -10.88
N VAL A 31 -3.50 10.19 -11.44
CA VAL A 31 -4.41 10.34 -12.57
C VAL A 31 -3.76 9.81 -13.84
N LYS A 32 -4.40 8.87 -14.51
CA LYS A 32 -3.98 8.34 -15.82
C LYS A 32 -4.67 9.03 -16.97
N GLU A 33 -5.98 9.20 -16.85
CA GLU A 33 -6.81 9.84 -17.87
C GLU A 33 -7.87 10.73 -17.25
N ASN A 34 -8.28 11.77 -17.96
CA ASN A 34 -9.39 12.62 -17.58
C ASN A 34 -10.42 12.67 -18.71
N ASN A 35 -11.63 12.22 -18.42
CA ASN A 35 -12.77 12.19 -19.35
C ASN A 35 -13.81 13.29 -19.07
N LYS A 36 -13.47 14.30 -18.26
CA LYS A 36 -14.29 15.44 -17.84
C LYS A 36 -15.42 15.09 -16.86
N ASP A 37 -16.06 13.95 -17.00
CA ASP A 37 -17.12 13.48 -16.09
C ASP A 37 -16.54 12.59 -14.97
N TYR A 38 -15.40 11.96 -15.25
CA TYR A 38 -14.66 11.12 -14.31
C TYR A 38 -13.18 11.11 -14.66
N VAL A 39 -12.35 10.71 -13.71
CA VAL A 39 -10.93 10.46 -13.93
C VAL A 39 -10.62 8.97 -13.77
N VAL A 40 -9.69 8.50 -14.57
CA VAL A 40 -9.12 7.15 -14.43
C VAL A 40 -7.83 7.27 -13.63
N VAL A 41 -7.74 6.52 -12.56
CA VAL A 41 -6.64 6.61 -11.60
C VAL A 41 -6.05 5.26 -11.26
N SER A 42 -4.80 5.26 -10.80
CA SER A 42 -4.17 4.15 -10.09
C SER A 42 -3.88 4.55 -8.66
N TYR A 43 -4.23 3.70 -7.71
CA TYR A 43 -4.02 4.00 -6.29
C TYR A 43 -2.59 3.71 -5.83
N TYR A 44 -2.11 4.53 -4.90
CA TYR A 44 -0.91 4.26 -4.11
C TYR A 44 -1.32 3.50 -2.85
N THR A 45 -0.97 2.23 -2.76
CA THR A 45 -1.26 1.40 -1.60
C THR A 45 -0.07 1.30 -0.66
N GLU A 46 -0.35 1.47 0.61
CA GLU A 46 0.66 1.38 1.66
C GLU A 46 1.22 -0.03 1.77
N THR A 47 2.55 -0.14 1.81
CA THR A 47 3.26 -1.41 2.03
C THR A 47 3.80 -1.48 3.45
N SER A 48 4.31 -2.65 3.85
CA SER A 48 5.04 -2.81 5.12
C SER A 48 6.50 -2.38 5.03
N MET A 49 6.99 -2.05 3.83
CA MET A 49 8.37 -1.63 3.59
C MET A 49 8.59 -0.16 3.91
N THR A 50 9.83 0.19 4.26
CA THR A 50 10.24 1.56 4.52
C THR A 50 11.54 1.90 3.77
N TYR A 51 11.71 3.18 3.51
CA TYR A 51 12.94 3.75 2.94
C TYR A 51 13.29 5.02 3.70
N LYS A 52 14.44 5.05 4.36
CA LYS A 52 14.88 6.17 5.22
C LYS A 52 13.74 6.68 6.13
N SER A 53 13.16 5.76 6.90
CA SER A 53 12.02 5.96 7.79
C SER A 53 10.69 6.33 7.11
N ALA A 54 10.67 6.65 5.82
CA ALA A 54 9.46 6.90 5.06
C ALA A 54 8.77 5.59 4.66
N ARG A 55 7.45 5.53 4.82
CA ARG A 55 6.65 4.40 4.36
C ARG A 55 6.67 4.32 2.83
N LEU A 56 6.86 3.13 2.29
CA LEU A 56 6.75 2.89 0.86
C LEU A 56 5.31 2.57 0.45
N TYR A 57 4.92 3.14 -0.67
CA TYR A 57 3.64 2.91 -1.32
C TYR A 57 3.88 2.24 -2.67
N GLU A 58 3.06 1.27 -3.01
CA GLU A 58 3.06 0.63 -4.31
C GLU A 58 1.97 1.24 -5.19
N LEU A 59 2.34 1.64 -6.40
CA LEU A 59 1.37 2.10 -7.39
C LEU A 59 0.71 0.87 -8.04
N GLU A 60 -0.59 0.72 -7.83
CA GLU A 60 -1.36 -0.39 -8.40
C GLU A 60 -1.41 -0.32 -9.93
N ASP A 61 -1.37 -1.48 -10.56
CA ASP A 61 -1.54 -1.59 -12.03
C ASP A 61 -3.01 -1.48 -12.48
N ASN A 62 -3.93 -1.64 -11.53
CA ASN A 62 -5.37 -1.56 -11.80
C ASN A 62 -5.83 -0.13 -11.97
N ASP A 63 -6.66 0.08 -12.95
CA ASP A 63 -7.30 1.37 -13.21
C ASP A 63 -8.69 1.43 -12.60
N GLU A 64 -8.98 2.53 -11.90
CA GLU A 64 -10.27 2.79 -11.29
C GLU A 64 -10.89 4.09 -11.81
N LEU A 65 -12.21 4.09 -11.96
CA LEU A 65 -12.98 5.27 -12.31
C LEU A 65 -13.37 6.03 -11.04
N VAL A 66 -13.05 7.31 -10.99
CA VAL A 66 -13.37 8.19 -9.86
C VAL A 66 -14.21 9.36 -10.33
N GLN A 67 -15.34 9.58 -9.68
CA GLN A 67 -16.22 10.71 -9.92
C GLN A 67 -15.82 11.92 -9.05
N GLU A 68 -16.25 13.11 -9.47
CA GLU A 68 -15.93 14.36 -8.78
C GLU A 68 -16.29 14.36 -7.29
N GLU A 69 -17.42 13.72 -6.94
CA GLU A 69 -17.92 13.63 -5.56
C GLU A 69 -16.99 12.84 -4.61
N ASN A 70 -16.16 11.96 -5.18
CA ASN A 70 -15.22 11.15 -4.41
C ASN A 70 -13.81 11.78 -4.31
N LEU A 71 -13.62 12.95 -4.90
CA LEU A 71 -12.35 13.66 -4.81
C LEU A 71 -12.27 14.45 -3.50
N SER A 72 -11.27 14.13 -2.69
CA SER A 72 -11.00 14.79 -1.41
C SER A 72 -10.02 15.94 -1.56
N GLU A 73 -8.88 15.70 -2.21
CA GLU A 73 -7.82 16.68 -2.43
C GLU A 73 -7.27 16.59 -3.85
N TYR A 74 -6.74 17.73 -4.33
CA TYR A 74 -6.08 17.82 -5.62
C TYR A 74 -4.74 18.55 -5.50
N HIS A 75 -3.70 17.91 -6.01
CA HIS A 75 -2.33 18.45 -6.03
C HIS A 75 -1.88 18.68 -7.48
N GLN A 76 -1.66 19.93 -7.85
CA GLN A 76 -1.27 20.32 -9.21
C GLN A 76 0.12 19.87 -9.62
N SER A 77 0.97 19.50 -8.67
CA SER A 77 2.31 18.98 -8.95
C SER A 77 2.48 17.55 -8.44
N ASN A 78 3.26 16.77 -9.15
CA ASN A 78 3.58 15.39 -8.77
C ASN A 78 4.84 15.31 -7.88
N ASP A 79 5.21 16.41 -7.22
CA ASP A 79 6.41 16.52 -6.39
C ASP A 79 6.22 15.96 -4.96
N TYR A 80 5.06 15.40 -4.68
CA TYR A 80 4.72 14.84 -3.36
C TYR A 80 5.33 13.47 -3.12
N PHE A 81 5.32 12.61 -4.15
CA PHE A 81 5.90 11.28 -4.11
C PHE A 81 7.23 11.21 -4.85
N LYS A 82 8.18 10.49 -4.28
CA LYS A 82 9.45 10.14 -4.90
C LYS A 82 9.45 8.67 -5.30
N ASN A 83 9.79 8.35 -6.54
CA ASN A 83 10.06 6.98 -6.95
C ASN A 83 11.39 6.51 -6.34
N VAL A 84 11.34 5.43 -5.59
CA VAL A 84 12.52 4.82 -4.96
C VAL A 84 13.07 3.68 -5.81
N LYS A 85 12.19 2.75 -6.20
CA LYS A 85 12.56 1.59 -7.02
C LYS A 85 11.28 1.00 -7.65
N ASP A 86 11.35 0.66 -8.94
CA ASP A 86 10.24 0.06 -9.69
C ASP A 86 8.91 0.83 -9.48
N ASN A 87 7.90 0.18 -8.92
CA ASN A 87 6.60 0.80 -8.58
C ASN A 87 6.51 1.29 -7.13
N LEU A 88 7.64 1.40 -6.41
CA LEU A 88 7.67 1.84 -5.03
C LEU A 88 7.94 3.34 -4.94
N TYR A 89 7.10 4.02 -4.18
CA TYR A 89 7.13 5.46 -3.96
C TYR A 89 7.07 5.77 -2.47
N CYS A 90 7.66 6.89 -2.08
CA CYS A 90 7.51 7.42 -0.73
C CYS A 90 7.17 8.90 -0.75
N ILE A 91 6.58 9.38 0.33
CA ILE A 91 6.31 10.80 0.52
C ILE A 91 7.63 11.50 0.84
N ILE A 92 8.00 12.50 0.06
CA ILE A 92 9.30 13.19 0.16
C ILE A 92 9.48 13.80 1.56
N ASP A 93 8.44 14.39 2.11
CA ASP A 93 8.48 15.02 3.43
C ASP A 93 8.68 14.03 4.60
N GLU A 94 8.43 12.76 4.38
CA GLU A 94 8.64 11.71 5.38
C GLU A 94 10.06 11.13 5.38
N ILE A 95 10.86 11.44 4.36
CA ILE A 95 12.22 10.92 4.26
C ILE A 95 13.10 11.57 5.32
N ASP A 96 13.67 10.75 6.18
CA ASP A 96 14.67 11.19 7.14
C ASP A 96 16.05 11.25 6.48
N SER A 97 16.53 12.46 6.23
CA SER A 97 17.84 12.70 5.63
C SER A 97 19.01 12.51 6.62
N GLU A 98 18.71 12.44 7.91
CA GLU A 98 19.73 12.29 8.97
C GLU A 98 20.08 10.82 9.23
N GLU A 99 19.30 9.87 8.72
CA GLU A 99 19.51 8.43 8.93
C GLU A 99 20.85 7.92 8.33
N GLU A 100 21.45 8.66 7.41
CA GLU A 100 22.78 8.34 6.87
C GLU A 100 23.95 8.71 7.81
N SER A 101 23.69 9.47 8.86
CA SER A 101 24.72 9.96 9.76
C SER A 101 24.91 9.13 11.03
N ASP A 102 24.04 8.17 11.29
CA ASP A 102 24.25 7.22 12.38
C ASP A 102 25.21 6.11 11.98
N ILE A 103 26.46 6.48 11.85
CA ILE A 103 27.54 5.55 12.18
C ILE A 103 27.39 5.34 13.68
N ILE A 104 26.62 4.36 14.05
CA ILE A 104 26.62 3.85 15.42
C ILE A 104 28.04 3.38 15.67
N ASP A 105 28.76 4.16 16.46
CA ASP A 105 30.03 3.75 17.02
C ASP A 105 29.81 2.40 17.71
N GLU A 106 30.39 1.37 17.15
CA GLU A 106 30.35 0.03 17.71
C GLU A 106 31.00 0.02 19.10
N SER A 107 30.20 0.40 20.09
CA SER A 107 30.58 0.06 21.44
C SER A 107 30.29 -1.43 21.63
N ASP A 108 31.40 -2.19 21.70
CA ASP A 108 31.44 -3.57 22.12
C ASP A 108 30.49 -3.86 23.29
N ASP A 109 29.24 -4.19 22.98
CA ASP A 109 28.42 -4.90 23.93
C ASP A 109 28.13 -6.29 23.40
N SER A 110 28.91 -7.24 23.91
CA SER A 110 28.78 -8.66 23.64
C SER A 110 27.53 -9.24 24.27
N GLY A 111 26.39 -8.77 23.84
CA GLY A 111 25.08 -9.34 24.14
C GLY A 111 24.72 -10.48 23.18
N SER A 112 25.52 -11.52 23.12
CA SER A 112 25.40 -12.59 22.14
C SER A 112 24.21 -13.57 22.37
N ASP A 113 23.45 -13.41 23.46
CA ASP A 113 22.40 -14.35 23.82
C ASP A 113 21.05 -14.06 23.15
N LEU A 114 20.91 -12.95 22.39
CA LEU A 114 19.68 -12.55 21.75
C LEU A 114 19.69 -12.69 20.23
N GLU A 115 20.78 -13.09 19.63
CA GLU A 115 20.93 -13.21 18.17
C GLU A 115 20.00 -14.28 17.57
N ASP A 116 19.69 -15.33 18.33
CA ASP A 116 18.76 -16.39 17.88
C ASP A 116 17.28 -15.98 17.95
N PHE A 117 16.97 -14.83 18.56
CA PHE A 117 15.59 -14.39 18.79
C PHE A 117 15.15 -13.25 17.87
N ILE A 118 16.09 -12.55 17.27
CA ILE A 118 15.78 -11.41 16.38
C ILE A 118 15.84 -11.91 14.94
N VAL A 119 14.68 -12.06 14.33
CA VAL A 119 14.61 -12.19 12.87
C VAL A 119 14.89 -10.81 12.31
N SER A 120 16.08 -10.65 11.76
CA SER A 120 16.50 -9.37 11.18
C SER A 120 15.70 -9.06 9.91
N ASP A 121 15.32 -7.81 9.77
CA ASP A 121 14.73 -7.30 8.54
C ASP A 121 15.74 -7.46 7.40
N SER A 122 15.23 -7.75 6.21
CA SER A 122 16.06 -7.78 5.00
C SER A 122 16.14 -6.37 4.43
N GLU A 123 17.34 -5.96 4.04
CA GLU A 123 17.57 -4.68 3.38
C GLU A 123 18.07 -4.91 1.95
N ILE A 124 17.40 -4.27 1.00
CA ILE A 124 17.78 -4.28 -0.42
C ILE A 124 17.69 -2.84 -0.95
N ASP A 125 18.81 -2.29 -1.44
CA ASP A 125 18.89 -0.93 -1.99
C ASP A 125 18.36 0.17 -1.04
N GLY A 126 18.54 0.01 0.28
CA GLY A 126 18.06 0.92 1.30
C GLY A 126 16.58 0.73 1.69
N ILE A 127 15.91 -0.26 1.09
CA ILE A 127 14.52 -0.62 1.41
C ILE A 127 14.54 -1.72 2.48
N ILE A 128 13.90 -1.44 3.61
CA ILE A 128 13.76 -2.39 4.70
C ILE A 128 12.50 -3.23 4.48
N ILE A 129 12.69 -4.53 4.37
CA ILE A 129 11.64 -5.52 4.18
C ILE A 129 11.47 -6.31 5.48
N PRO A 130 10.30 -6.23 6.15
CA PRO A 130 10.07 -6.98 7.36
C PRO A 130 10.06 -8.49 7.10
N PRO A 131 10.45 -9.34 8.08
CA PRO A 131 10.46 -10.78 7.92
C PRO A 131 9.05 -11.32 7.72
N SER A 132 8.89 -12.23 6.77
CA SER A 132 7.65 -12.97 6.57
C SER A 132 7.72 -14.32 7.28
N ASN A 133 6.75 -14.59 8.14
CA ASN A 133 6.64 -15.86 8.82
C ASN A 133 5.48 -16.68 8.21
N SER A 134 5.79 -17.79 7.57
CA SER A 134 4.80 -18.64 6.90
C SER A 134 3.73 -19.23 7.82
N ARG A 135 4.00 -19.30 9.13
CA ARG A 135 3.03 -19.77 10.12
C ARG A 135 1.95 -18.75 10.46
N ILE A 136 2.19 -17.50 10.14
CA ILE A 136 1.30 -16.38 10.46
C ILE A 136 0.41 -16.02 9.26
N ILE A 137 0.73 -16.49 8.06
CA ILE A 137 0.04 -16.12 6.82
C ILE A 137 -1.46 -16.38 6.89
N ASP A 138 -1.89 -17.54 7.37
CA ASP A 138 -3.33 -17.89 7.45
C ASP A 138 -4.08 -17.00 8.44
N LYS A 139 -3.44 -16.64 9.55
CA LYS A 139 -4.01 -15.73 10.53
C LYS A 139 -4.02 -14.29 10.00
N GLU A 140 -2.93 -13.85 9.40
CA GLU A 140 -2.81 -12.53 8.79
C GLU A 140 -3.82 -12.33 7.67
N TRP A 141 -4.10 -13.37 6.87
CA TRP A 141 -5.11 -13.30 5.83
C TRP A 141 -6.51 -13.03 6.39
N LYS A 142 -6.89 -13.68 7.48
CA LYS A 142 -8.20 -13.47 8.12
C LYS A 142 -8.33 -12.09 8.77
N GLU A 143 -7.23 -11.57 9.31
CA GLU A 143 -7.15 -10.26 9.95
C GLU A 143 -6.81 -9.14 8.97
N TRP A 144 -6.38 -9.51 7.75
CA TRP A 144 -5.98 -8.55 6.73
C TRP A 144 -7.17 -7.72 6.25
N LYS A 145 -6.98 -6.41 6.28
CA LYS A 145 -7.97 -5.45 5.77
C LYS A 145 -7.52 -4.86 4.45
N PRO A 146 -8.40 -4.84 3.44
CA PRO A 146 -8.05 -4.22 2.17
C PRO A 146 -7.84 -2.71 2.33
N ARG A 147 -6.88 -2.17 1.58
CA ARG A 147 -6.50 -0.76 1.63
C ARG A 147 -6.87 0.02 0.37
N SER A 148 -7.46 -0.64 -0.58
CA SER A 148 -7.93 -0.03 -1.83
C SER A 148 -9.15 -0.78 -2.37
N PRO A 149 -9.96 -0.18 -3.26
CA PRO A 149 -11.07 -0.88 -3.90
C PRO A 149 -10.63 -2.12 -4.69
N GLY A 150 -9.45 -2.10 -5.31
CA GLY A 150 -8.88 -3.25 -6.01
C GLY A 150 -8.56 -4.41 -5.07
N SER A 151 -7.92 -4.14 -3.94
CA SER A 151 -7.61 -5.16 -2.92
C SER A 151 -8.88 -5.69 -2.23
N LEU A 152 -9.89 -4.85 -2.04
CA LEU A 152 -11.20 -5.29 -1.53
C LEU A 152 -11.88 -6.30 -2.47
N ARG A 153 -11.89 -6.04 -3.78
CA ARG A 153 -12.41 -6.97 -4.78
C ARG A 153 -11.63 -8.28 -4.82
N TYR A 154 -10.33 -8.21 -4.72
CA TYR A 154 -9.45 -9.38 -4.66
C TYR A 154 -9.80 -10.27 -3.45
N LYS A 155 -9.91 -9.69 -2.27
CA LYS A 155 -10.30 -10.40 -1.06
C LYS A 155 -11.66 -11.06 -1.20
N GLN A 156 -12.66 -10.35 -1.69
CA GLN A 156 -14.00 -10.88 -1.93
C GLN A 156 -13.99 -12.05 -2.91
N THR A 157 -13.19 -11.97 -3.96
CA THR A 157 -13.04 -13.04 -4.96
C THR A 157 -12.46 -14.31 -4.32
N ILE A 158 -11.40 -14.18 -3.52
CA ILE A 158 -10.78 -15.31 -2.83
C ILE A 158 -11.76 -15.95 -1.82
N ASP A 159 -12.45 -15.14 -1.02
CA ASP A 159 -13.44 -15.64 -0.05
C ASP A 159 -14.60 -16.39 -0.74
N ASN A 160 -15.03 -15.90 -1.91
CA ASN A 160 -16.05 -16.60 -2.72
C ASN A 160 -15.54 -17.94 -3.26
N ILE A 161 -14.31 -18.00 -3.75
CA ILE A 161 -13.69 -19.24 -4.24
C ILE A 161 -13.57 -20.27 -3.10
N GLU A 162 -13.10 -19.87 -1.92
CA GLU A 162 -13.02 -20.73 -0.75
C GLU A 162 -14.39 -21.28 -0.33
N SER A 163 -15.43 -20.46 -0.37
CA SER A 163 -16.79 -20.87 -0.05
C SER A 163 -17.31 -21.93 -1.02
N ILE A 164 -17.04 -21.78 -2.32
CA ILE A 164 -17.43 -22.75 -3.35
C ILE A 164 -16.68 -24.07 -3.15
N VAL A 165 -15.37 -24.02 -2.88
CA VAL A 165 -14.56 -25.21 -2.62
C VAL A 165 -15.06 -25.97 -1.40
N ARG A 166 -15.40 -25.30 -0.30
CA ARG A 166 -15.96 -25.92 0.90
C ARG A 166 -17.28 -26.63 0.62
N LEU A 167 -18.18 -26.01 -0.13
CA LEU A 167 -19.46 -26.63 -0.52
C LEU A 167 -19.24 -27.89 -1.36
N GLN A 168 -18.30 -27.89 -2.27
CA GLN A 168 -17.97 -29.05 -3.09
C GLN A 168 -17.33 -30.20 -2.29
N THR A 169 -16.52 -29.87 -1.26
CA THR A 169 -15.91 -30.87 -0.40
C THR A 169 -16.91 -31.50 0.57
N ASP A 170 -17.90 -30.75 1.03
CA ASP A 170 -18.97 -31.30 1.87
C ASP A 170 -19.88 -32.27 1.12
N ASP A 171 -20.10 -32.04 -0.17
CA ASP A 171 -20.87 -32.96 -1.04
C ASP A 171 -20.11 -34.25 -1.36
N LEU A 172 -18.79 -34.30 -1.19
CA LEU A 172 -17.96 -35.49 -1.41
C LEU A 172 -17.73 -36.34 -0.17
N ASN A 173 -18.09 -35.88 1.01
CA ASN A 173 -18.03 -36.61 2.27
C ASN A 173 -19.34 -37.38 2.53
N PHE A 174 -19.42 -38.54 1.95
CA PHE A 174 -20.45 -39.50 2.30
C PHE A 174 -19.95 -40.46 3.38
#